data_db2b17193bae275cc50cbb8a5f6fcbaf
#
_entry.id   db2b17193bae275cc50cbb8a5f6fcbaf
#
_cell.length_a   1.000
_cell.length_b   1.000
_cell.length_c   1.000
_cell.angle_alpha   90.00
_cell.angle_beta   90.00
_cell.angle_gamma   90.00
#
_symmetry.space_group_name_H-M   'P 1'
#
loop_
_entity.id
_entity.type
_entity.pdbx_description
1 polymer ?
#
loop_
_entity_poly.entity_id
_entity_poly.type
_entity_poly.pdbx_seq_one_letter_code
_entity_poly.pdbx_strand_id
1 'polypeptide(L)'
;MVSSVSRRFLARAAVLTLVSASAWSVPASAAPPVTGPLAANPFLGPLGTATMHGDAGSSDVTPLAGPAAGAGVTVYPLGAACPTLLEGADGLVVGLCTAIAGQTPTVFLFDTAAPGPVGGALASLPLTKGSLLGGVYAFLDNEDRLVVVDGARRLLRVAHVRGDDGAWRLTATVQSDLSGVIPQGDNVTGLVPDWSGNVWFATGHGVVGFVGRDGGVGTVRLPSGESVANSISSAPNGGVAVASTHALYELRAKNSEPEILWRAAYDRGAARKPGQLSWGTGSTPTYFGPVRGDEYLAIVDNADDQVRLIVARSGSGEQVCSIPVPVGGSENSPIAIGSSIFVASTYGYPYPTVPEGAGPAVPANAPFHGGLSRVDLTADGCVPVWDSRVRSAAVPRLSLADGGIHTLRRVGPDSATPLDGFDYVVVDPETGAVRTSTHLPGTVAEDPLQMAALITRGGALWQGTVTGIVRIG
;
A
#
# COMPACT_ATOMS: atom_id res chain seq x y z
N MET A 1 29.60 -92.58 32.99
CA MET A 1 28.12 -92.57 32.98
C MET A 1 27.68 -91.18 33.07
N VAL A 2 27.42 -90.48 31.98
CA VAL A 2 26.81 -89.20 31.94
C VAL A 2 25.93 -89.14 30.73
N SER A 3 24.64 -88.97 30.98
CA SER A 3 23.54 -88.93 29.97
C SER A 3 23.48 -87.54 29.31
N SER A 4 23.50 -87.51 28.00
CA SER A 4 23.25 -86.25 27.20
C SER A 4 21.80 -86.07 26.88
N VAL A 5 21.23 -84.95 27.26
CA VAL A 5 19.87 -84.53 26.89
C VAL A 5 19.96 -83.53 25.77
N SER A 6 19.46 -83.94 24.57
CA SER A 6 19.29 -83.05 23.41
C SER A 6 18.07 -82.19 23.53
N ARG A 7 18.23 -80.87 23.49
CA ARG A 7 17.14 -79.91 23.33
C ARG A 7 16.98 -79.56 21.84
N ARG A 8 15.84 -79.90 21.27
CA ARG A 8 15.42 -79.41 19.95
C ARG A 8 14.83 -78.02 20.06
N PHE A 9 15.43 -77.06 19.36
CA PHE A 9 14.86 -75.72 19.16
C PHE A 9 13.93 -75.75 17.96
N LEU A 10 12.64 -75.37 18.19
CA LEU A 10 11.66 -75.12 17.13
C LEU A 10 11.81 -73.65 16.74
N ALA A 11 12.27 -73.38 15.55
CA ALA A 11 12.23 -72.01 14.96
C ALA A 11 10.82 -71.72 14.43
N ARG A 12 10.17 -70.70 15.02
CA ARG A 12 8.94 -70.14 14.42
C ARG A 12 9.35 -69.01 13.49
N ALA A 13 9.10 -69.20 12.19
CA ALA A 13 9.22 -68.15 11.18
C ALA A 13 8.00 -67.20 11.30
N ALA A 14 8.24 -65.93 11.66
CA ALA A 14 7.24 -64.88 11.59
C ALA A 14 7.29 -64.28 10.18
N VAL A 15 6.19 -64.41 9.43
CA VAL A 15 6.00 -63.75 8.14
C VAL A 15 5.51 -62.33 8.45
N LEU A 16 6.39 -61.32 8.23
CA LEU A 16 6.00 -59.92 8.23
C LEU A 16 5.40 -59.57 6.85
N THR A 17 4.12 -59.40 6.79
CA THR A 17 3.42 -58.76 5.66
C THR A 17 3.64 -57.26 5.71
N LEU A 18 4.48 -56.70 4.83
CA LEU A 18 4.60 -55.27 4.58
C LEU A 18 3.34 -54.82 3.79
N VAL A 19 2.43 -54.14 4.46
CA VAL A 19 1.36 -53.39 3.80
C VAL A 19 1.98 -52.06 3.36
N SER A 20 2.29 -51.91 2.09
CA SER A 20 2.67 -50.63 1.47
C SER A 20 1.43 -49.77 1.35
N ALA A 21 1.30 -48.80 2.26
CA ALA A 21 0.32 -47.72 2.12
C ALA A 21 0.78 -46.77 1.00
N SER A 22 0.20 -46.90 -0.19
CA SER A 22 0.34 -45.93 -1.27
C SER A 22 -0.38 -44.67 -0.84
N ALA A 23 0.35 -43.68 -0.35
CA ALA A 23 -0.19 -42.32 -0.16
C ALA A 23 -0.50 -41.75 -1.55
N TRP A 24 -1.76 -41.67 -1.89
CA TRP A 24 -2.23 -40.94 -3.05
C TRP A 24 -2.04 -39.44 -2.73
N SER A 25 -0.95 -38.85 -3.29
CA SER A 25 -0.81 -37.40 -3.32
C SER A 25 -1.92 -36.85 -4.24
N VAL A 26 -2.95 -36.27 -3.67
CA VAL A 26 -3.89 -35.44 -4.40
C VAL A 26 -3.03 -34.27 -4.95
N PRO A 27 -2.97 -34.03 -6.27
CA PRO A 27 -2.26 -32.87 -6.78
C PRO A 27 -2.89 -31.65 -6.16
N ALA A 28 -2.09 -30.78 -5.52
CA ALA A 28 -2.55 -29.49 -5.07
C ALA A 28 -3.17 -28.80 -6.29
N SER A 29 -4.46 -28.47 -6.21
CA SER A 29 -5.12 -27.70 -7.26
C SER A 29 -4.35 -26.39 -7.39
N ALA A 30 -3.90 -26.07 -8.60
CA ALA A 30 -3.25 -24.79 -8.86
C ALA A 30 -4.19 -23.67 -8.41
N ALA A 31 -3.64 -22.69 -7.69
CA ALA A 31 -4.43 -21.51 -7.30
C ALA A 31 -5.03 -20.86 -8.55
N PRO A 32 -6.27 -20.37 -8.49
CA PRO A 32 -6.90 -19.72 -9.64
C PRO A 32 -6.08 -18.49 -10.06
N PRO A 33 -6.07 -18.16 -11.37
CA PRO A 33 -5.33 -17.00 -11.85
C PRO A 33 -5.84 -15.71 -11.21
N VAL A 34 -4.91 -14.82 -10.87
CA VAL A 34 -5.21 -13.54 -10.21
C VAL A 34 -5.72 -12.55 -11.25
N THR A 35 -7.02 -12.38 -11.33
CA THR A 35 -7.68 -11.46 -12.28
C THR A 35 -8.91 -10.83 -11.62
N GLY A 36 -9.32 -9.68 -12.15
CA GLY A 36 -10.54 -9.02 -11.69
C GLY A 36 -10.71 -7.64 -12.31
N PRO A 37 -11.87 -7.01 -12.10
CA PRO A 37 -12.12 -5.68 -12.59
C PRO A 37 -11.33 -4.63 -11.80
N LEU A 38 -10.79 -3.64 -12.52
CA LEU A 38 -10.30 -2.38 -11.99
C LEU A 38 -11.26 -1.27 -12.45
N ALA A 39 -11.78 -0.49 -11.52
CA ALA A 39 -12.71 0.57 -11.83
C ALA A 39 -11.99 1.89 -12.10
N ALA A 40 -12.09 2.40 -13.33
CA ALA A 40 -11.58 3.72 -13.67
C ALA A 40 -12.50 4.81 -13.12
N ASN A 41 -11.94 5.72 -12.34
CA ASN A 41 -12.68 6.89 -11.83
C ASN A 41 -12.58 8.03 -12.87
N PRO A 42 -13.71 8.61 -13.31
CA PRO A 42 -13.71 9.65 -14.36
C PRO A 42 -13.07 10.98 -13.96
N PHE A 43 -12.79 11.17 -12.67
CA PHE A 43 -12.14 12.37 -12.12
C PHE A 43 -10.67 12.15 -11.75
N LEU A 44 -10.15 10.95 -11.99
CA LEU A 44 -8.72 10.64 -11.92
C LEU A 44 -8.07 10.72 -13.29
N GLY A 45 -6.77 10.93 -13.31
CA GLY A 45 -5.90 10.69 -14.44
C GLY A 45 -5.82 9.20 -14.81
N PRO A 46 -4.78 8.75 -15.55
CA PRO A 46 -4.73 7.39 -16.08
C PRO A 46 -4.78 6.31 -14.98
N LEU A 47 -5.55 5.27 -15.24
CA LEU A 47 -5.66 4.12 -14.34
C LEU A 47 -4.30 3.43 -14.16
N GLY A 48 -3.95 3.17 -12.91
CA GLY A 48 -2.68 2.55 -12.53
C GLY A 48 -1.58 3.55 -12.18
N THR A 49 -1.70 4.84 -12.54
CA THR A 49 -0.65 5.83 -12.37
C THR A 49 -1.07 7.12 -11.67
N ALA A 50 -2.37 7.41 -11.56
CA ALA A 50 -2.88 8.67 -11.05
C ALA A 50 -3.04 8.74 -9.52
N THR A 51 -2.91 7.62 -8.81
CA THR A 51 -2.89 7.53 -7.34
C THR A 51 -1.74 6.69 -6.85
N MET A 52 -1.33 6.88 -5.60
CA MET A 52 -0.28 6.07 -4.95
C MET A 52 -0.61 4.57 -4.95
N HIS A 53 -1.89 4.22 -4.84
CA HIS A 53 -2.39 2.85 -4.76
C HIS A 53 -2.94 2.31 -6.09
N GLY A 54 -2.64 2.96 -7.23
CA GLY A 54 -3.02 2.52 -8.57
C GLY A 54 -4.41 2.98 -9.01
N ASP A 55 -5.39 2.93 -8.13
CA ASP A 55 -6.76 3.36 -8.39
C ASP A 55 -7.42 4.03 -7.17
N ALA A 56 -8.64 4.51 -7.32
CA ALA A 56 -9.39 5.14 -6.24
C ALA A 56 -9.82 4.16 -5.13
N GLY A 57 -9.91 2.87 -5.44
CA GLY A 57 -10.23 1.80 -4.50
C GLY A 57 -9.03 1.34 -3.68
N SER A 58 -7.85 1.89 -3.94
CA SER A 58 -6.59 1.53 -3.27
C SER A 58 -6.24 0.05 -3.41
N SER A 59 -6.43 -0.49 -4.62
CA SER A 59 -6.20 -1.92 -4.88
C SER A 59 -4.72 -2.32 -4.88
N ASP A 60 -3.79 -1.38 -5.02
CA ASP A 60 -2.36 -1.60 -5.29
C ASP A 60 -2.10 -2.46 -6.54
N VAL A 61 -3.02 -2.35 -7.52
CA VAL A 61 -2.97 -3.05 -8.81
C VAL A 61 -2.81 -2.04 -9.94
N THR A 62 -2.06 -2.42 -10.96
CA THR A 62 -1.91 -1.63 -12.18
C THR A 62 -2.17 -2.49 -13.41
N PRO A 63 -2.79 -1.94 -14.48
CA PRO A 63 -2.92 -2.64 -15.76
C PRO A 63 -1.61 -2.66 -16.56
N LEU A 64 -0.55 -1.99 -16.09
CA LEU A 64 0.71 -1.77 -16.80
C LEU A 64 1.74 -2.84 -16.46
N ALA A 65 2.58 -3.19 -17.42
CA ALA A 65 3.72 -4.08 -17.19
C ALA A 65 4.86 -3.35 -16.49
N GLY A 66 5.52 -4.01 -15.54
CA GLY A 66 6.72 -3.52 -14.90
C GLY A 66 7.98 -3.66 -15.79
N PRO A 67 9.15 -3.27 -15.23
CA PRO A 67 10.41 -3.34 -15.96
C PRO A 67 10.77 -4.76 -16.43
N ALA A 68 11.32 -4.87 -17.62
CA ALA A 68 11.87 -6.11 -18.13
C ALA A 68 13.03 -6.60 -17.25
N ALA A 69 13.28 -7.92 -17.25
CA ALA A 69 14.43 -8.49 -16.55
C ALA A 69 15.75 -7.88 -17.07
N GLY A 70 16.63 -7.45 -16.17
CA GLY A 70 17.89 -6.81 -16.51
C GLY A 70 17.78 -5.34 -16.93
N ALA A 71 16.62 -4.71 -16.70
CA ALA A 71 16.46 -3.27 -16.92
C ALA A 71 17.50 -2.45 -16.14
N GLY A 72 17.91 -1.32 -16.71
CA GLY A 72 18.88 -0.42 -16.09
C GLY A 72 18.33 0.25 -14.83
N VAL A 73 19.23 0.61 -13.92
CA VAL A 73 18.87 1.32 -12.69
C VAL A 73 19.48 2.73 -12.73
N THR A 74 18.67 3.74 -12.45
CA THR A 74 19.08 5.14 -12.33
C THR A 74 18.63 5.69 -10.99
N VAL A 75 19.52 6.41 -10.29
CA VAL A 75 19.22 7.08 -9.03
C VAL A 75 19.14 8.58 -9.27
N TYR A 76 18.10 9.24 -8.79
CA TYR A 76 17.90 10.69 -8.82
C TYR A 76 18.00 11.23 -7.38
N PRO A 77 19.18 11.74 -6.97
CA PRO A 77 19.35 12.31 -5.64
C PRO A 77 18.68 13.69 -5.59
N LEU A 78 17.65 13.84 -4.79
CA LEU A 78 16.89 15.09 -4.65
C LEU A 78 17.11 15.78 -3.30
N GLY A 79 17.74 15.08 -2.32
CA GLY A 79 17.76 15.55 -0.93
C GLY A 79 16.34 15.62 -0.31
N ALA A 80 15.43 14.80 -0.79
CA ALA A 80 14.03 14.74 -0.37
C ALA A 80 13.52 13.30 -0.40
N ALA A 81 12.66 12.93 0.54
CA ALA A 81 11.90 11.70 0.49
C ALA A 81 10.66 11.88 -0.39
N CYS A 82 10.40 10.95 -1.32
CA CYS A 82 9.36 11.07 -2.33
C CYS A 82 8.25 10.01 -2.17
N PRO A 83 7.33 10.17 -1.21
CA PRO A 83 6.28 9.18 -0.94
C PRO A 83 5.25 9.06 -2.06
N THR A 84 5.07 10.09 -2.89
CA THR A 84 4.06 10.12 -3.93
C THR A 84 4.71 10.40 -5.28
N LEU A 85 4.58 9.43 -6.19
CA LEU A 85 5.02 9.53 -7.58
C LEU A 85 3.85 9.11 -8.47
N LEU A 86 3.45 9.96 -9.41
CA LEU A 86 2.27 9.80 -10.25
C LEU A 86 2.61 10.14 -11.70
N GLU A 87 2.02 9.45 -12.69
CA GLU A 87 2.21 9.76 -14.11
C GLU A 87 0.90 10.24 -14.74
N GLY A 88 0.95 11.40 -15.38
CA GLY A 88 -0.16 11.99 -16.11
C GLY A 88 -0.39 11.39 -17.50
N ALA A 89 -1.49 11.73 -18.17
CA ALA A 89 -1.79 11.30 -19.51
C ALA A 89 -0.77 11.79 -20.55
N ASP A 90 -0.05 12.87 -20.24
CA ASP A 90 1.03 13.42 -21.05
C ASP A 90 2.37 12.66 -20.92
N GLY A 91 2.48 11.73 -19.97
CA GLY A 91 3.70 10.92 -19.73
C GLY A 91 4.72 11.58 -18.81
N LEU A 92 4.39 12.70 -18.19
CA LEU A 92 5.24 13.31 -17.18
C LEU A 92 4.97 12.71 -15.80
N VAL A 93 6.03 12.57 -14.99
CA VAL A 93 5.89 12.14 -13.60
C VAL A 93 5.87 13.36 -12.69
N VAL A 94 4.82 13.43 -11.88
CA VAL A 94 4.67 14.41 -10.80
C VAL A 94 5.04 13.72 -9.48
N GLY A 95 6.06 14.25 -8.80
CA GLY A 95 6.48 13.79 -7.48
C GLY A 95 6.09 14.79 -6.40
N LEU A 96 5.41 14.34 -5.35
CA LEU A 96 5.27 15.11 -4.11
C LEU A 96 6.26 14.57 -3.11
N CYS A 97 7.29 15.37 -2.82
CA CYS A 97 8.42 14.97 -2.00
C CYS A 97 8.56 15.91 -0.80
N THR A 98 9.16 15.42 0.29
CA THR A 98 9.48 16.24 1.46
C THR A 98 10.99 16.42 1.56
N ALA A 99 11.47 17.65 1.47
CA ALA A 99 12.88 17.96 1.61
C ALA A 99 13.42 17.51 2.97
N ILE A 100 14.60 16.87 3.01
CA ILE A 100 15.22 16.44 4.25
C ILE A 100 15.58 17.68 5.09
N ALA A 101 16.18 18.69 4.48
CA ALA A 101 16.45 19.97 5.13
C ALA A 101 15.16 20.82 5.16
N GLY A 102 14.73 21.22 6.36
CA GLY A 102 13.57 22.07 6.55
C GLY A 102 12.21 21.36 6.44
N GLN A 103 12.17 20.10 5.97
CA GLN A 103 10.96 19.29 5.85
C GLN A 103 9.85 20.01 5.05
N THR A 104 10.20 20.68 3.96
CA THR A 104 9.27 21.41 3.11
C THR A 104 8.68 20.47 2.05
N PRO A 105 7.35 20.30 1.99
CA PRO A 105 6.72 19.58 0.89
C PRO A 105 6.96 20.32 -0.42
N THR A 106 7.39 19.61 -1.45
CA THR A 106 7.73 20.21 -2.74
C THR A 106 7.21 19.30 -3.86
N VAL A 107 6.48 19.89 -4.79
CA VAL A 107 6.05 19.23 -6.02
C VAL A 107 7.20 19.32 -7.02
N PHE A 108 7.56 18.19 -7.61
CA PHE A 108 8.55 18.10 -8.70
C PHE A 108 7.89 17.54 -9.95
N LEU A 109 8.36 17.97 -11.11
CA LEU A 109 7.98 17.44 -12.42
C LEU A 109 9.19 16.77 -13.07
N PHE A 110 9.02 15.56 -13.60
CA PHE A 110 10.07 14.79 -14.27
C PHE A 110 9.62 14.32 -15.65
N ASP A 111 10.58 14.22 -16.58
CA ASP A 111 10.37 13.57 -17.87
C ASP A 111 10.73 12.08 -17.78
N THR A 112 9.81 11.22 -18.15
CA THR A 112 10.05 9.76 -18.20
C THR A 112 10.94 9.36 -19.37
N ALA A 113 10.99 10.17 -20.42
CA ALA A 113 11.75 9.91 -21.65
C ALA A 113 13.19 10.40 -21.59
N ALA A 114 13.55 11.26 -20.62
CA ALA A 114 14.90 11.79 -20.46
C ALA A 114 15.67 11.01 -19.38
N PRO A 115 16.35 9.91 -19.71
CA PRO A 115 17.18 9.19 -18.76
C PRO A 115 18.46 10.01 -18.51
N GLY A 116 18.59 10.62 -17.35
CA GLY A 116 19.81 11.31 -16.99
C GLY A 116 20.04 11.37 -15.50
N PRO A 117 21.27 11.12 -15.05
CA PRO A 117 21.61 11.19 -13.63
C PRO A 117 21.63 12.65 -13.12
N VAL A 118 21.41 13.59 -13.99
CA VAL A 118 21.48 15.00 -13.63
C VAL A 118 20.16 15.42 -13.07
N GLY A 119 19.90 15.09 -11.83
CA GLY A 119 19.05 15.76 -10.86
C GLY A 119 17.77 16.40 -11.36
N GLY A 120 17.37 16.04 -12.53
CA GLY A 120 16.68 16.86 -13.44
C GLY A 120 15.18 16.80 -13.25
N ALA A 121 14.67 17.36 -12.14
CA ALA A 121 13.32 17.85 -12.18
C ALA A 121 13.22 18.97 -13.23
N LEU A 122 12.25 18.87 -14.13
CA LEU A 122 11.93 19.90 -15.13
C LEU A 122 11.44 21.19 -14.48
N ALA A 123 10.75 21.07 -13.35
CA ALA A 123 10.27 22.16 -12.52
C ALA A 123 10.07 21.70 -11.07
N SER A 124 10.04 22.64 -10.14
CA SER A 124 9.69 22.40 -8.74
C SER A 124 8.86 23.53 -8.16
N LEU A 125 7.99 23.20 -7.19
CA LEU A 125 7.14 24.15 -6.49
C LEU A 125 7.04 23.76 -5.00
N PRO A 126 7.66 24.54 -4.09
CA PRO A 126 7.48 24.31 -2.67
C PRO A 126 6.06 24.67 -2.23
N LEU A 127 5.49 23.83 -1.36
CA LEU A 127 4.19 24.06 -0.74
C LEU A 127 4.35 24.53 0.70
N THR A 128 3.28 25.09 1.27
CA THR A 128 3.27 25.45 2.68
C THR A 128 3.45 24.19 3.54
N LYS A 129 4.40 24.24 4.49
CA LYS A 129 4.71 23.14 5.39
C LYS A 129 3.58 22.92 6.39
N GLY A 130 3.21 21.64 6.61
CA GLY A 130 2.35 21.16 7.68
C GLY A 130 3.09 20.20 8.60
N SER A 131 2.42 19.14 9.05
CA SER A 131 3.06 18.03 9.80
C SER A 131 3.89 17.13 8.87
N LEU A 132 4.67 16.22 9.46
CA LEU A 132 5.53 15.28 8.71
C LEU A 132 4.74 14.44 7.69
N LEU A 133 3.52 14.00 8.03
CA LEU A 133 2.66 13.20 7.14
C LEU A 133 1.63 14.05 6.37
N GLY A 134 1.48 15.32 6.72
CA GLY A 134 0.56 16.22 6.01
C GLY A 134 1.07 16.56 4.62
N GLY A 135 0.20 16.40 3.61
CA GLY A 135 0.50 16.68 2.21
C GLY A 135 1.22 15.57 1.45
N VAL A 136 1.40 14.38 2.03
CA VAL A 136 1.96 13.24 1.27
C VAL A 136 0.92 12.53 0.41
N TYR A 137 -0.36 12.61 0.76
CA TYR A 137 -1.44 12.01 -0.01
C TYR A 137 -1.97 13.02 -1.04
N ALA A 138 -1.86 12.62 -2.29
CA ALA A 138 -2.27 13.41 -3.44
C ALA A 138 -2.67 12.48 -4.59
N PHE A 139 -3.35 13.01 -5.59
CA PHE A 139 -3.68 12.30 -6.81
C PHE A 139 -3.60 13.24 -8.01
N LEU A 140 -3.46 12.70 -9.22
CA LEU A 140 -3.66 13.44 -10.45
C LEU A 140 -5.13 13.38 -10.85
N ASP A 141 -5.72 14.54 -11.14
CA ASP A 141 -7.05 14.59 -11.71
C ASP A 141 -7.03 14.31 -13.23
N ASN A 142 -8.19 14.23 -13.83
CA ASN A 142 -8.37 13.95 -15.26
C ASN A 142 -7.90 15.08 -16.21
N GLU A 143 -7.32 16.15 -15.66
CA GLU A 143 -6.64 17.21 -16.38
C GLU A 143 -5.12 17.24 -16.08
N ASP A 144 -4.58 16.13 -15.55
CA ASP A 144 -3.19 15.95 -15.14
C ASP A 144 -2.70 16.97 -14.10
N ARG A 145 -3.61 17.53 -13.28
CA ARG A 145 -3.25 18.42 -12.18
C ARG A 145 -3.10 17.62 -10.89
N LEU A 146 -2.03 17.89 -10.14
CA LEU A 146 -1.89 17.33 -8.79
C LEU A 146 -2.90 18.00 -7.84
N VAL A 147 -3.75 17.19 -7.23
CA VAL A 147 -4.69 17.60 -6.18
C VAL A 147 -4.07 17.26 -4.83
N VAL A 148 -3.88 18.27 -3.98
CA VAL A 148 -3.18 18.14 -2.70
C VAL A 148 -3.71 19.15 -1.70
N VAL A 149 -3.64 18.84 -0.39
CA VAL A 149 -3.89 19.82 0.68
C VAL A 149 -2.57 20.22 1.31
N ASP A 150 -2.28 21.53 1.32
CA ASP A 150 -1.04 22.06 1.90
C ASP A 150 -1.14 22.27 3.43
N GLY A 151 -0.03 22.61 4.05
CA GLY A 151 0.03 22.86 5.50
C GLY A 151 -0.76 24.08 5.99
N ALA A 152 -1.21 24.96 5.09
CA ALA A 152 -2.17 26.00 5.40
C ALA A 152 -3.63 25.52 5.31
N ARG A 153 -3.84 24.22 5.09
CA ARG A 153 -5.16 23.56 4.95
C ARG A 153 -5.93 24.05 3.71
N ARG A 154 -5.21 24.36 2.64
CA ARG A 154 -5.79 24.74 1.34
C ARG A 154 -5.77 23.55 0.40
N LEU A 155 -6.92 23.20 -0.17
CA LEU A 155 -7.01 22.27 -1.29
C LEU A 155 -6.52 22.97 -2.54
N LEU A 156 -5.42 22.46 -3.09
CA LEU A 156 -4.74 23.01 -4.25
C LEU A 156 -4.90 22.09 -5.46
N ARG A 157 -4.94 22.70 -6.65
CA ARG A 157 -4.68 22.04 -7.93
C ARG A 157 -3.39 22.60 -8.49
N VAL A 158 -2.37 21.75 -8.65
CA VAL A 158 -1.07 22.14 -9.21
C VAL A 158 -1.00 21.67 -10.64
N ALA A 159 -1.03 22.60 -11.58
CA ALA A 159 -0.86 22.35 -13.00
C ALA A 159 0.60 22.52 -13.41
N HIS A 160 1.02 21.79 -14.44
CA HIS A 160 2.28 22.00 -15.12
C HIS A 160 2.04 22.52 -16.53
N VAL A 161 2.76 23.54 -16.91
CA VAL A 161 2.63 24.21 -18.20
C VAL A 161 4.01 24.44 -18.82
N ARG A 162 4.10 24.30 -20.13
CA ARG A 162 5.32 24.65 -20.86
C ARG A 162 5.19 26.08 -21.35
N GLY A 163 6.12 26.95 -20.95
CA GLY A 163 6.16 28.33 -21.37
C GLY A 163 6.64 28.51 -22.80
N ASP A 164 6.46 29.71 -23.39
CA ASP A 164 6.92 30.06 -24.73
C ASP A 164 8.44 29.95 -24.88
N ASP A 165 9.19 30.06 -23.78
CA ASP A 165 10.63 29.84 -23.68
C ASP A 165 11.03 28.37 -23.65
N GLY A 166 10.04 27.45 -23.72
CA GLY A 166 10.23 26.01 -23.66
C GLY A 166 10.46 25.46 -22.24
N ALA A 167 10.53 26.29 -21.21
CA ALA A 167 10.71 25.86 -19.82
C ALA A 167 9.39 25.39 -19.21
N TRP A 168 9.45 24.33 -18.40
CA TRP A 168 8.30 23.87 -17.61
C TRP A 168 8.14 24.71 -16.36
N ARG A 169 6.90 24.96 -16.00
CA ARG A 169 6.48 25.68 -14.78
C ARG A 169 5.37 24.95 -14.08
N LEU A 170 5.39 24.96 -12.74
CA LEU A 170 4.32 24.49 -11.88
C LEU A 170 3.56 25.70 -11.31
N THR A 171 2.24 25.66 -11.41
CA THR A 171 1.34 26.71 -10.90
C THR A 171 0.28 26.10 -10.02
N ALA A 172 0.10 26.65 -8.78
CA ALA A 172 -0.91 26.20 -7.85
C ALA A 172 -2.11 27.15 -7.85
N THR A 173 -3.31 26.58 -7.95
CA THR A 173 -4.58 27.31 -7.77
C THR A 173 -5.28 26.80 -6.53
N VAL A 174 -5.72 27.68 -5.65
CA VAL A 174 -6.52 27.31 -4.48
C VAL A 174 -7.94 26.99 -4.94
N GLN A 175 -8.38 25.75 -4.72
CA GLN A 175 -9.75 25.32 -4.99
C GLN A 175 -10.66 25.64 -3.79
N SER A 176 -10.19 25.37 -2.56
CA SER A 176 -10.96 25.59 -1.34
C SER A 176 -10.04 25.87 -0.15
N ASP A 177 -10.47 26.71 0.77
CA ASP A 177 -9.84 26.91 2.07
C ASP A 177 -10.58 26.07 3.11
N LEU A 178 -9.91 25.05 3.63
CA LEU A 178 -10.43 24.10 4.60
C LEU A 178 -10.13 24.50 6.05
N SER A 179 -9.54 25.69 6.28
CA SER A 179 -9.14 26.16 7.62
C SER A 179 -10.32 26.34 8.57
N GLY A 180 -11.54 26.54 8.02
CA GLY A 180 -12.77 26.62 8.79
C GLY A 180 -13.29 25.27 9.30
N VAL A 181 -12.87 24.16 8.71
CA VAL A 181 -13.36 22.80 9.04
C VAL A 181 -12.26 21.87 9.56
N ILE A 182 -11.02 22.08 9.18
CA ILE A 182 -9.85 21.37 9.70
C ILE A 182 -9.21 22.22 10.79
N PRO A 183 -9.13 21.77 12.05
CA PRO A 183 -8.51 22.52 13.15
C PRO A 183 -7.04 22.87 12.88
N GLN A 184 -6.55 23.92 13.53
CA GLN A 184 -5.12 24.23 13.52
C GLN A 184 -4.33 23.10 14.20
N GLY A 185 -3.22 22.68 13.57
CA GLY A 185 -2.39 21.56 14.05
C GLY A 185 -2.85 20.21 13.57
N ASP A 186 -4.03 20.11 12.94
CA ASP A 186 -4.45 18.90 12.24
C ASP A 186 -3.97 18.89 10.78
N ASN A 187 -3.87 17.74 10.19
CA ASN A 187 -3.39 17.55 8.82
C ASN A 187 -4.20 16.50 8.07
N VAL A 188 -4.27 16.67 6.75
CA VAL A 188 -4.91 15.69 5.87
C VAL A 188 -4.03 14.46 5.72
N THR A 189 -4.58 13.30 6.01
CA THR A 189 -3.93 11.99 5.94
C THR A 189 -4.51 11.08 4.86
N GLY A 190 -5.55 11.51 4.16
CA GLY A 190 -6.15 10.79 3.03
C GLY A 190 -6.84 11.75 2.08
N LEU A 191 -6.70 11.51 0.78
CA LEU A 191 -7.29 12.34 -0.27
C LEU A 191 -7.63 11.49 -1.48
N VAL A 192 -8.89 11.48 -1.93
CA VAL A 192 -9.35 10.70 -3.08
C VAL A 192 -10.59 11.34 -3.72
N PRO A 193 -10.77 11.33 -5.05
CA PRO A 193 -12.03 11.73 -5.66
C PRO A 193 -13.03 10.58 -5.64
N ASP A 194 -14.32 10.88 -5.44
CA ASP A 194 -15.39 9.92 -5.71
C ASP A 194 -15.87 9.98 -7.19
N TRP A 195 -16.79 9.08 -7.56
CA TRP A 195 -17.35 9.02 -8.92
C TRP A 195 -18.34 10.16 -9.25
N SER A 196 -18.66 11.02 -8.28
CA SER A 196 -19.44 12.24 -8.47
C SER A 196 -18.54 13.48 -8.66
N GLY A 197 -17.23 13.34 -8.45
CA GLY A 197 -16.23 14.40 -8.56
C GLY A 197 -16.06 15.22 -7.30
N ASN A 198 -16.58 14.75 -6.16
CA ASN A 198 -16.23 15.31 -4.87
C ASN A 198 -14.81 14.89 -4.50
N VAL A 199 -14.02 15.80 -3.93
CA VAL A 199 -12.68 15.50 -3.40
C VAL A 199 -12.83 15.21 -1.91
N TRP A 200 -12.77 13.94 -1.55
CA TRP A 200 -12.84 13.47 -0.18
C TRP A 200 -11.49 13.61 0.53
N PHE A 201 -11.55 13.94 1.82
CA PHE A 201 -10.37 14.02 2.69
C PHE A 201 -10.67 13.42 4.07
N ALA A 202 -9.61 12.91 4.70
CA ALA A 202 -9.61 12.55 6.11
C ALA A 202 -8.43 13.20 6.80
N THR A 203 -8.55 13.45 8.12
CA THR A 203 -7.51 14.13 8.90
C THR A 203 -7.02 13.28 10.06
N GLY A 204 -5.81 13.57 10.53
CA GLY A 204 -5.17 12.89 11.67
C GLY A 204 -6.00 12.92 12.94
N HIS A 205 -6.87 13.92 13.13
CA HIS A 205 -7.73 14.03 14.30
C HIS A 205 -9.19 13.66 14.02
N GLY A 206 -9.44 12.85 12.98
CA GLY A 206 -10.73 12.21 12.73
C GLY A 206 -11.81 13.13 12.14
N VAL A 207 -11.44 14.18 11.42
CA VAL A 207 -12.38 14.86 10.53
C VAL A 207 -12.38 14.15 9.19
N VAL A 208 -13.56 13.75 8.71
CA VAL A 208 -13.76 13.20 7.37
C VAL A 208 -14.72 14.12 6.63
N GLY A 209 -14.38 14.48 5.40
CA GLY A 209 -15.22 15.40 4.63
C GLY A 209 -14.97 15.33 3.14
N PHE A 210 -15.67 16.14 2.40
CA PHE A 210 -15.41 16.34 0.98
C PHE A 210 -15.64 17.79 0.56
N VAL A 211 -14.95 18.17 -0.51
CA VAL A 211 -15.20 19.39 -1.27
C VAL A 211 -15.99 19.01 -2.52
N GLY A 212 -17.20 19.52 -2.63
CA GLY A 212 -18.06 19.31 -3.79
C GLY A 212 -17.53 20.04 -5.02
N ARG A 213 -18.06 19.70 -6.19
CA ARG A 213 -17.72 20.36 -7.46
C ARG A 213 -18.13 21.83 -7.51
N ASP A 214 -19.11 22.22 -6.72
CA ASP A 214 -19.58 23.60 -6.51
C ASP A 214 -18.73 24.39 -5.49
N GLY A 215 -17.74 23.71 -4.86
CA GLY A 215 -16.89 24.27 -3.81
C GLY A 215 -17.48 24.18 -2.40
N GLY A 216 -18.70 23.64 -2.25
CA GLY A 216 -19.30 23.37 -0.94
C GLY A 216 -18.48 22.33 -0.17
N VAL A 217 -18.38 22.49 1.16
CA VAL A 217 -17.62 21.60 2.03
C VAL A 217 -18.54 20.99 3.06
N GLY A 218 -18.67 19.66 3.05
CA GLY A 218 -19.35 18.87 4.07
C GLY A 218 -18.36 18.09 4.93
N THR A 219 -18.63 17.95 6.24
CA THR A 219 -17.75 17.22 7.15
C THR A 219 -18.50 16.46 8.22
N VAL A 220 -17.92 15.35 8.67
CA VAL A 220 -18.32 14.61 9.86
C VAL A 220 -17.11 14.37 10.74
N ARG A 221 -17.30 14.31 12.06
CA ARG A 221 -16.26 13.89 13.00
C ARG A 221 -16.47 12.46 13.43
N LEU A 222 -15.38 11.69 13.40
CA LEU A 222 -15.34 10.37 14.00
C LEU A 222 -15.42 10.48 15.53
N PRO A 223 -15.76 9.41 16.26
CA PRO A 223 -15.79 9.39 17.71
C PRO A 223 -14.50 9.92 18.34
N SER A 224 -14.62 10.55 19.51
CA SER A 224 -13.48 11.11 20.24
C SER A 224 -12.41 10.04 20.51
N GLY A 225 -11.15 10.39 20.25
CA GLY A 225 -10.00 9.48 20.40
C GLY A 225 -9.69 8.64 19.17
N GLU A 226 -10.51 8.69 18.13
CA GLU A 226 -10.21 8.05 16.85
C GLU A 226 -9.42 8.99 15.94
N SER A 227 -8.36 8.47 15.34
CA SER A 227 -7.49 9.15 14.38
C SER A 227 -7.48 8.40 13.06
N VAL A 228 -7.26 9.10 11.96
CA VAL A 228 -7.02 8.48 10.65
C VAL A 228 -5.55 8.67 10.30
N ALA A 229 -4.80 7.59 10.27
CA ALA A 229 -3.35 7.65 10.09
C ALA A 229 -2.91 7.44 8.64
N ASN A 230 -3.70 6.72 7.85
CA ASN A 230 -3.41 6.37 6.46
C ASN A 230 -4.49 6.87 5.50
N SER A 231 -4.28 6.61 4.21
CA SER A 231 -5.15 7.08 3.14
C SER A 231 -6.59 6.52 3.24
N ILE A 232 -7.43 7.01 2.37
CA ILE A 232 -8.83 6.62 2.20
C ILE A 232 -9.04 6.15 0.77
N SER A 233 -10.10 5.40 0.55
CA SER A 233 -10.44 4.88 -0.77
C SER A 233 -11.91 5.15 -1.13
N SER A 234 -12.21 5.16 -2.42
CA SER A 234 -13.55 5.36 -2.92
C SER A 234 -13.93 4.32 -3.97
N ALA A 235 -15.22 4.11 -4.19
CA ALA A 235 -15.73 3.06 -5.06
C ALA A 235 -16.85 3.54 -5.99
N PRO A 236 -17.08 2.85 -7.13
CA PRO A 236 -18.13 3.21 -8.10
C PRO A 236 -19.54 3.26 -7.51
N ASN A 237 -19.82 2.47 -6.49
CA ASN A 237 -21.11 2.46 -5.78
C ASN A 237 -21.35 3.71 -4.91
N GLY A 238 -20.39 4.66 -4.89
CA GLY A 238 -20.43 5.90 -4.10
C GLY A 238 -19.93 5.73 -2.67
N GLY A 239 -19.45 4.56 -2.29
CA GLY A 239 -18.81 4.30 -1.00
C GLY A 239 -17.45 4.99 -0.90
N VAL A 240 -17.12 5.47 0.31
CA VAL A 240 -15.79 5.95 0.68
C VAL A 240 -15.38 5.25 1.97
N ALA A 241 -14.28 4.53 1.92
CA ALA A 241 -13.79 3.75 3.05
C ALA A 241 -12.70 4.49 3.81
N VAL A 242 -12.80 4.47 5.13
CA VAL A 242 -11.89 5.11 6.08
C VAL A 242 -11.56 4.12 7.18
N ALA A 243 -10.29 3.89 7.46
CA ALA A 243 -9.86 3.15 8.64
C ALA A 243 -9.34 4.14 9.69
N SER A 244 -10.01 4.17 10.85
CA SER A 244 -9.50 4.87 12.01
C SER A 244 -8.60 3.97 12.85
N THR A 245 -7.98 4.52 13.88
CA THR A 245 -7.24 3.73 14.89
C THR A 245 -8.11 2.73 15.67
N HIS A 246 -9.42 2.66 15.43
CA HIS A 246 -10.36 1.82 16.17
C HIS A 246 -11.35 1.06 15.31
N ALA A 247 -11.65 1.53 14.11
CA ALA A 247 -12.71 0.92 13.29
C ALA A 247 -12.51 1.18 11.80
N LEU A 248 -13.06 0.28 10.99
CA LEU A 248 -13.31 0.48 9.59
C LEU A 248 -14.68 1.12 9.41
N TYR A 249 -14.75 2.10 8.52
CA TYR A 249 -15.95 2.84 8.16
C TYR A 249 -16.20 2.78 6.66
N GLU A 250 -17.44 2.85 6.27
CA GLU A 250 -17.83 3.25 4.93
C GLU A 250 -18.81 4.44 5.05
N LEU A 251 -18.56 5.44 4.23
CA LEU A 251 -19.33 6.66 4.16
C LEU A 251 -19.82 6.87 2.71
N ARG A 252 -20.75 7.81 2.52
CA ARG A 252 -21.12 8.35 1.21
C ARG A 252 -21.47 9.82 1.31
N ALA A 253 -21.44 10.53 0.19
CA ALA A 253 -21.98 11.87 0.10
C ALA A 253 -23.52 11.82 0.03
N LYS A 254 -24.20 12.61 0.89
CA LYS A 254 -25.65 12.74 0.92
C LYS A 254 -26.02 14.15 1.32
N ASN A 255 -26.82 14.86 0.49
CA ASN A 255 -27.28 16.21 0.78
C ASN A 255 -26.15 17.17 1.16
N SER A 256 -25.02 17.11 0.45
CA SER A 256 -23.81 17.92 0.68
C SER A 256 -23.06 17.62 1.99
N GLU A 257 -23.40 16.55 2.69
CA GLU A 257 -22.74 16.12 3.94
C GLU A 257 -22.28 14.65 3.84
N PRO A 258 -21.18 14.24 4.53
CA PRO A 258 -20.84 12.84 4.68
C PRO A 258 -21.84 12.09 5.57
N GLU A 259 -22.40 10.98 5.07
CA GLU A 259 -23.22 10.05 5.85
C GLU A 259 -22.39 8.81 6.15
N ILE A 260 -22.24 8.43 7.42
CA ILE A 260 -21.64 7.17 7.82
C ILE A 260 -22.68 6.07 7.58
N LEU A 261 -22.38 5.14 6.66
CA LEU A 261 -23.23 4.00 6.37
C LEU A 261 -23.13 2.94 7.48
N TRP A 262 -21.90 2.65 7.87
CA TRP A 262 -21.60 1.70 8.94
C TRP A 262 -20.22 1.96 9.56
N ARG A 263 -20.03 1.40 10.74
CA ARG A 263 -18.78 1.35 11.50
C ARG A 263 -18.57 -0.05 12.06
N ALA A 264 -17.46 -0.68 11.77
CA ALA A 264 -17.07 -1.98 12.29
C ALA A 264 -15.74 -1.87 13.07
N ALA A 265 -15.81 -2.08 14.39
CA ALA A 265 -14.59 -2.10 15.21
C ALA A 265 -13.76 -3.34 14.87
N TYR A 266 -12.42 -3.17 14.93
CA TYR A 266 -11.45 -4.25 14.79
C TYR A 266 -10.55 -4.35 16.03
N ASP A 267 -9.82 -5.45 16.18
CA ASP A 267 -8.85 -5.59 17.26
C ASP A 267 -7.61 -4.77 16.95
N ARG A 268 -7.41 -3.72 17.74
CA ARG A 268 -6.26 -2.80 17.58
C ARG A 268 -5.05 -3.18 18.43
N GLY A 269 -5.13 -4.27 19.22
CA GLY A 269 -4.12 -4.67 20.18
C GLY A 269 -3.92 -3.66 21.33
N ALA A 270 -3.04 -4.01 22.25
CA ALA A 270 -2.75 -3.19 23.42
C ALA A 270 -1.80 -2.02 23.13
N ALA A 271 -1.04 -2.07 22.02
CA ALA A 271 -0.06 -1.05 21.66
C ALA A 271 0.26 -1.05 20.16
N ARG A 272 0.96 -0.01 19.70
CA ARG A 272 1.62 0.03 18.39
C ARG A 272 2.70 -1.04 18.33
N LYS A 273 2.79 -1.76 17.22
CA LYS A 273 3.86 -2.74 16.99
C LYS A 273 5.09 -2.11 16.33
N PRO A 274 6.31 -2.68 16.49
CA PRO A 274 7.48 -2.23 15.74
C PRO A 274 7.23 -2.40 14.23
N GLY A 275 7.63 -1.41 13.44
CA GLY A 275 7.37 -1.38 11.99
C GLY A 275 6.00 -0.84 11.62
N GLN A 276 5.30 -0.17 12.55
CA GLN A 276 4.10 0.61 12.29
C GLN A 276 4.33 2.10 12.58
N LEU A 277 3.56 2.97 11.92
CA LEU A 277 3.58 4.42 12.08
C LEU A 277 2.44 4.95 12.95
N SER A 278 1.45 4.11 13.25
CA SER A 278 0.31 4.44 14.11
C SER A 278 -0.12 3.25 14.96
N TRP A 279 -0.93 3.50 16.01
CA TRP A 279 -1.53 2.44 16.81
C TRP A 279 -2.91 2.07 16.27
N GLY A 280 -3.03 0.87 15.74
CA GLY A 280 -4.21 0.31 15.11
C GLY A 280 -3.84 -0.30 13.76
N THR A 281 -4.78 -0.35 12.83
CA THR A 281 -4.48 -0.78 11.46
C THR A 281 -3.62 0.25 10.75
N GLY A 282 -2.57 -0.20 10.07
CA GLY A 282 -1.80 0.62 9.13
C GLY A 282 -2.37 0.63 7.72
N SER A 283 -3.44 -0.14 7.47
CA SER A 283 -3.97 -0.29 6.13
C SER A 283 -4.76 0.93 5.65
N THR A 284 -4.49 1.42 4.45
CA THR A 284 -5.52 2.07 3.65
C THR A 284 -6.57 1.00 3.30
N PRO A 285 -7.87 1.23 3.55
CA PRO A 285 -8.89 0.25 3.17
C PRO A 285 -8.89 -0.01 1.68
N THR A 286 -8.96 -1.28 1.27
CA THR A 286 -8.91 -1.67 -0.14
C THR A 286 -10.26 -2.17 -0.60
N TYR A 287 -10.87 -1.53 -1.61
CA TYR A 287 -12.04 -2.07 -2.32
C TYR A 287 -11.61 -3.13 -3.32
N PHE A 288 -12.37 -4.22 -3.36
CA PHE A 288 -12.15 -5.30 -4.31
C PHE A 288 -13.41 -6.15 -4.51
N GLY A 289 -13.36 -7.07 -5.45
CA GLY A 289 -14.42 -8.04 -5.69
C GLY A 289 -14.41 -8.60 -7.10
N PRO A 290 -15.02 -9.78 -7.34
CA PRO A 290 -14.90 -10.49 -8.61
C PRO A 290 -15.79 -9.96 -9.72
N VAL A 291 -16.82 -9.16 -9.43
CA VAL A 291 -17.81 -8.74 -10.43
C VAL A 291 -17.64 -7.27 -10.81
N ARG A 292 -17.55 -6.36 -9.84
CA ARG A 292 -17.42 -4.91 -10.08
C ARG A 292 -16.14 -4.32 -9.52
N GLY A 293 -15.48 -5.05 -8.57
CA GLY A 293 -14.31 -4.57 -7.86
C GLY A 293 -14.63 -3.66 -6.67
N ASP A 294 -15.88 -3.61 -6.24
CA ASP A 294 -16.33 -2.79 -5.11
C ASP A 294 -17.25 -3.53 -4.12
N GLU A 295 -17.32 -4.84 -4.23
CA GLU A 295 -18.20 -5.66 -3.40
C GLU A 295 -17.74 -5.78 -1.95
N TYR A 296 -16.43 -5.68 -1.74
CA TYR A 296 -15.79 -5.94 -0.45
C TYR A 296 -14.75 -4.88 -0.11
N LEU A 297 -14.45 -4.80 1.19
CA LEU A 297 -13.39 -4.00 1.78
C LEU A 297 -12.45 -4.89 2.56
N ALA A 298 -11.15 -4.68 2.42
CA ALA A 298 -10.11 -5.39 3.17
C ALA A 298 -9.25 -4.42 3.99
N ILE A 299 -8.92 -4.82 5.22
CA ILE A 299 -7.87 -4.24 6.07
C ILE A 299 -7.14 -5.35 6.82
N VAL A 300 -5.97 -5.04 7.36
CA VAL A 300 -5.28 -5.88 8.35
C VAL A 300 -5.44 -5.24 9.72
N ASP A 301 -5.88 -6.00 10.72
CA ASP A 301 -5.99 -5.52 12.10
C ASP A 301 -4.62 -5.44 12.80
N ASN A 302 -4.62 -5.13 14.10
CA ASN A 302 -3.41 -5.08 14.92
C ASN A 302 -3.48 -5.97 16.18
N ALA A 303 -4.28 -7.05 16.14
CA ALA A 303 -4.45 -7.97 17.26
C ALA A 303 -3.11 -8.43 17.87
N ASP A 304 -3.05 -8.55 19.20
CA ASP A 304 -1.79 -8.81 19.91
C ASP A 304 -1.21 -10.19 19.57
N ASP A 305 -2.05 -11.24 19.63
CA ASP A 305 -1.60 -12.62 19.42
C ASP A 305 -1.19 -12.88 17.98
N GLN A 306 -2.08 -12.55 17.04
CA GLN A 306 -1.83 -12.69 15.62
C GLN A 306 -2.73 -11.75 14.83
N VAL A 307 -2.13 -10.93 13.95
CA VAL A 307 -2.88 -10.03 13.08
C VAL A 307 -3.76 -10.81 12.12
N ARG A 308 -4.88 -10.23 11.78
CA ARG A 308 -5.90 -10.84 10.94
C ARG A 308 -6.18 -9.97 9.72
N LEU A 309 -6.33 -10.61 8.59
CA LEU A 309 -6.99 -10.02 7.44
C LEU A 309 -8.49 -10.01 7.72
N ILE A 310 -9.11 -8.85 7.65
CA ILE A 310 -10.56 -8.66 7.81
C ILE A 310 -11.12 -8.27 6.46
N VAL A 311 -12.19 -8.97 6.04
CA VAL A 311 -12.96 -8.65 4.84
C VAL A 311 -14.38 -8.34 5.25
N ALA A 312 -14.85 -7.16 4.87
CA ALA A 312 -16.23 -6.71 5.10
C ALA A 312 -16.95 -6.49 3.76
N ARG A 313 -18.27 -6.69 3.76
CA ARG A 313 -19.12 -6.39 2.61
C ARG A 313 -19.34 -4.88 2.51
N SER A 314 -19.05 -4.30 1.34
CA SER A 314 -19.37 -2.91 1.03
C SER A 314 -20.88 -2.67 1.14
N GLY A 315 -21.29 -1.49 1.59
CA GLY A 315 -22.67 -1.08 1.80
C GLY A 315 -23.27 -1.51 3.13
N SER A 316 -22.84 -2.63 3.72
CA SER A 316 -23.42 -3.16 4.96
C SER A 316 -22.46 -3.28 6.15
N GLY A 317 -21.15 -3.38 5.89
CA GLY A 317 -20.16 -3.66 6.93
C GLY A 317 -20.19 -5.07 7.50
N GLU A 318 -21.01 -5.96 6.93
CA GLU A 318 -21.05 -7.37 7.33
C GLU A 318 -19.66 -8.00 7.16
N GLN A 319 -19.12 -8.54 8.26
CA GLN A 319 -17.84 -9.24 8.20
C GLN A 319 -18.00 -10.57 7.45
N VAL A 320 -17.39 -10.65 6.28
CA VAL A 320 -17.42 -11.87 5.45
C VAL A 320 -16.43 -12.90 5.96
N CYS A 321 -15.23 -12.44 6.33
CA CYS A 321 -14.25 -13.28 7.01
C CYS A 321 -13.30 -12.45 7.88
N SER A 322 -12.66 -13.15 8.82
CA SER A 322 -11.51 -12.68 9.59
C SER A 322 -10.56 -13.86 9.76
N ILE A 323 -9.40 -13.80 9.12
CA ILE A 323 -8.46 -14.92 9.07
C ILE A 323 -7.08 -14.48 9.55
N PRO A 324 -6.40 -15.26 10.43
CA PRO A 324 -5.05 -14.95 10.82
C PRO A 324 -4.12 -15.03 9.61
N VAL A 325 -3.19 -14.07 9.52
CA VAL A 325 -2.13 -14.04 8.51
C VAL A 325 -0.77 -14.06 9.19
N PRO A 326 0.21 -14.81 8.68
CA PRO A 326 1.51 -15.01 9.34
C PRO A 326 2.44 -13.80 9.19
N VAL A 327 1.88 -12.61 9.19
CA VAL A 327 2.60 -11.33 9.21
C VAL A 327 2.48 -10.74 10.62
N GLY A 328 3.57 -10.39 11.28
CA GLY A 328 3.54 -9.89 12.66
C GLY A 328 2.84 -8.54 12.84
N GLY A 329 2.66 -7.78 11.76
CA GLY A 329 1.99 -6.48 11.67
C GLY A 329 2.14 -5.90 10.27
N SER A 330 1.25 -4.99 9.88
CA SER A 330 1.32 -4.32 8.59
C SER A 330 1.00 -2.84 8.71
N GLU A 331 1.75 -2.02 7.96
CA GLU A 331 1.48 -0.60 7.71
C GLU A 331 1.00 -0.39 6.27
N ASN A 332 0.94 -1.47 5.47
CA ASN A 332 0.57 -1.43 4.07
C ASN A 332 -0.90 -1.74 3.87
N SER A 333 -1.50 -1.14 2.83
CA SER A 333 -2.75 -1.61 2.26
C SER A 333 -2.58 -3.04 1.75
N PRO A 334 -3.60 -3.91 1.88
CA PRO A 334 -3.63 -5.16 1.14
C PRO A 334 -3.70 -4.89 -0.37
N ILE A 335 -2.93 -5.61 -1.18
CA ILE A 335 -3.23 -5.71 -2.60
C ILE A 335 -4.51 -6.54 -2.72
N ALA A 336 -5.52 -6.08 -3.47
CA ALA A 336 -6.69 -6.91 -3.68
C ALA A 336 -7.32 -6.73 -5.05
N ILE A 337 -7.66 -7.84 -5.70
CA ILE A 337 -8.34 -7.86 -7.00
C ILE A 337 -9.11 -9.16 -7.20
N GLY A 338 -10.30 -9.07 -7.79
CA GLY A 338 -11.14 -10.23 -8.00
C GLY A 338 -11.49 -10.90 -6.67
N SER A 339 -10.97 -12.09 -6.45
CA SER A 339 -11.11 -12.82 -5.18
C SER A 339 -9.79 -12.96 -4.43
N SER A 340 -8.69 -12.41 -4.93
CA SER A 340 -7.36 -12.59 -4.36
C SER A 340 -6.93 -11.36 -3.56
N ILE A 341 -6.31 -11.59 -2.40
CA ILE A 341 -5.85 -10.58 -1.46
C ILE A 341 -4.42 -10.93 -1.06
N PHE A 342 -3.52 -9.95 -1.08
CA PHE A 342 -2.13 -10.14 -0.66
C PHE A 342 -1.81 -9.18 0.48
N VAL A 343 -1.18 -9.71 1.53
CA VAL A 343 -0.82 -8.96 2.73
C VAL A 343 0.69 -8.98 2.91
N ALA A 344 1.31 -7.80 2.97
CA ALA A 344 2.74 -7.65 3.23
C ALA A 344 2.99 -7.28 4.69
N SER A 345 4.02 -7.86 5.29
CA SER A 345 4.45 -7.56 6.67
C SER A 345 5.39 -6.36 6.69
N THR A 346 5.14 -5.43 7.61
CA THR A 346 6.10 -4.40 7.99
C THR A 346 6.65 -4.60 9.40
N TYR A 347 6.26 -5.68 10.09
CA TYR A 347 6.69 -5.94 11.46
C TYR A 347 8.22 -5.94 11.61
N GLY A 348 8.73 -5.08 12.49
CA GLY A 348 10.16 -4.90 12.70
C GLY A 348 10.85 -4.00 11.66
N TYR A 349 10.13 -3.39 10.71
CA TYR A 349 10.72 -2.46 9.74
C TYR A 349 11.35 -1.26 10.45
N PRO A 350 12.62 -0.91 10.12
CA PRO A 350 13.38 0.07 10.87
C PRO A 350 13.13 1.50 10.38
N TYR A 351 11.93 2.04 10.59
CA TYR A 351 11.67 3.45 10.27
C TYR A 351 12.64 4.37 11.02
N PRO A 352 13.27 5.35 10.35
CA PRO A 352 14.21 6.27 10.99
C PRO A 352 13.49 7.23 11.97
N THR A 353 12.21 7.51 11.72
CA THR A 353 11.35 8.34 12.56
C THR A 353 9.93 7.81 12.52
N VAL A 354 9.15 8.13 13.53
CA VAL A 354 7.70 7.87 13.57
C VAL A 354 6.96 9.18 13.77
N PRO A 355 5.68 9.29 13.34
CA PRO A 355 4.87 10.49 13.54
C PRO A 355 4.76 10.88 15.01
N GLU A 356 4.65 12.18 15.26
CA GLU A 356 4.31 12.68 16.58
C GLU A 356 2.95 12.11 17.04
N GLY A 357 2.86 11.64 18.28
CA GLY A 357 1.64 11.03 18.80
C GLY A 357 1.45 9.54 18.48
N ALA A 358 2.32 8.92 17.66
CA ALA A 358 2.23 7.48 17.36
C ALA A 358 2.37 6.57 18.60
N GLY A 359 2.94 7.10 19.67
CA GLY A 359 3.21 6.32 20.89
C GLY A 359 4.39 5.35 20.76
N PRO A 360 4.85 4.76 21.86
CA PRO A 360 5.92 3.77 21.84
C PRO A 360 5.44 2.47 21.17
N ALA A 361 6.38 1.75 20.55
CA ALA A 361 6.10 0.39 20.09
C ALA A 361 6.30 -0.62 21.24
N VAL A 362 5.49 -1.69 21.25
CA VAL A 362 5.64 -2.82 22.16
C VAL A 362 5.66 -4.13 21.34
N PRO A 363 6.79 -4.87 21.39
CA PRO A 363 8.09 -4.49 21.96
C PRO A 363 8.69 -3.25 21.28
N ALA A 364 9.67 -2.61 21.90
CA ALA A 364 10.27 -1.37 21.36
C ALA A 364 10.88 -1.54 19.97
N ASN A 365 11.39 -2.73 19.66
CA ASN A 365 11.92 -3.13 18.36
C ASN A 365 11.72 -4.63 18.15
N ALA A 366 11.83 -5.08 16.91
CA ALA A 366 11.80 -6.48 16.53
C ALA A 366 12.66 -6.69 15.26
N PRO A 367 13.12 -7.92 15.00
CA PRO A 367 13.71 -8.26 13.71
C PRO A 367 12.70 -8.05 12.56
N PHE A 368 13.18 -7.56 11.42
CA PHE A 368 12.37 -7.45 10.22
C PHE A 368 12.49 -8.72 9.37
N HIS A 369 11.65 -9.70 9.64
CA HIS A 369 11.62 -10.97 8.90
C HIS A 369 10.91 -10.85 7.54
N GLY A 370 10.13 -9.79 7.35
CA GLY A 370 9.23 -9.65 6.21
C GLY A 370 8.05 -10.60 6.27
N GLY A 371 7.47 -10.87 5.13
CA GLY A 371 6.33 -11.72 4.91
C GLY A 371 5.45 -11.17 3.80
N LEU A 372 4.99 -12.02 2.91
CA LEU A 372 3.95 -11.75 1.92
C LEU A 372 3.07 -12.97 1.86
N SER A 373 1.77 -12.80 2.05
CA SER A 373 0.79 -13.88 2.11
C SER A 373 -0.31 -13.65 1.11
N ARG A 374 -0.78 -14.71 0.43
CA ARG A 374 -1.99 -14.70 -0.39
C ARG A 374 -3.13 -15.38 0.34
N VAL A 375 -4.28 -14.73 0.33
CA VAL A 375 -5.56 -15.25 0.79
C VAL A 375 -6.57 -15.07 -0.34
N ASP A 376 -7.35 -16.09 -0.62
CA ASP A 376 -8.44 -16.01 -1.60
C ASP A 376 -9.79 -16.00 -0.88
N LEU A 377 -10.69 -15.11 -1.32
CA LEU A 377 -12.08 -15.07 -0.91
C LEU A 377 -12.88 -16.09 -1.74
N THR A 378 -13.52 -17.02 -1.07
CA THR A 378 -14.39 -18.06 -1.66
C THR A 378 -15.84 -17.92 -1.17
N ALA A 379 -16.73 -18.75 -1.68
CA ALA A 379 -18.12 -18.80 -1.20
C ALA A 379 -18.21 -19.20 0.30
N ASP A 380 -17.23 -19.95 0.80
CA ASP A 380 -17.18 -20.45 2.18
C ASP A 380 -16.34 -19.55 3.11
N GLY A 381 -15.88 -18.40 2.63
CA GLY A 381 -15.04 -17.45 3.37
C GLY A 381 -13.61 -17.33 2.80
N CYS A 382 -12.67 -16.86 3.61
CA CYS A 382 -11.30 -16.66 3.21
C CYS A 382 -10.44 -17.90 3.40
N VAL A 383 -9.62 -18.23 2.41
CA VAL A 383 -8.74 -19.40 2.39
C VAL A 383 -7.29 -18.96 2.18
N PRO A 384 -6.33 -19.32 3.07
CA PRO A 384 -4.91 -19.10 2.83
C PRO A 384 -4.45 -19.91 1.63
N VAL A 385 -3.65 -19.28 0.74
CA VAL A 385 -3.12 -19.95 -0.45
C VAL A 385 -1.63 -20.24 -0.29
N TRP A 386 -0.83 -19.21 0.06
CA TRP A 386 0.58 -19.37 0.31
C TRP A 386 1.12 -18.23 1.20
N ASP A 387 2.29 -18.50 1.80
CA ASP A 387 3.09 -17.56 2.56
C ASP A 387 4.52 -17.54 2.03
N SER A 388 5.13 -16.36 1.94
CA SER A 388 6.49 -16.15 1.48
C SER A 388 7.25 -15.24 2.46
N ARG A 389 8.57 -15.39 2.53
CA ARG A 389 9.46 -14.57 3.37
C ARG A 389 10.06 -13.39 2.61
N VAL A 390 9.34 -12.80 1.69
CA VAL A 390 9.79 -11.60 1.00
C VAL A 390 9.82 -10.43 2.00
N ARG A 391 11.01 -9.86 2.23
CA ARG A 391 11.21 -8.69 3.10
C ARG A 391 10.92 -7.41 2.33
N SER A 392 9.64 -7.19 2.00
CA SER A 392 9.22 -6.04 1.21
C SER A 392 9.52 -4.74 1.96
N ALA A 393 10.32 -3.87 1.36
CA ALA A 393 10.67 -2.56 1.90
C ALA A 393 9.85 -1.42 1.27
N ALA A 394 9.01 -1.74 0.29
CA ALA A 394 8.06 -0.85 -0.37
C ALA A 394 6.68 -1.48 -0.37
N VAL A 395 5.62 -0.70 -0.53
CA VAL A 395 4.27 -1.24 -0.78
C VAL A 395 4.31 -2.05 -2.06
N PRO A 396 4.03 -3.37 -2.03
CA PRO A 396 4.06 -4.19 -3.24
C PRO A 396 2.94 -3.78 -4.20
N ARG A 397 3.21 -3.90 -5.52
CA ARG A 397 2.24 -3.59 -6.58
C ARG A 397 2.05 -4.76 -7.52
N LEU A 398 0.81 -5.16 -7.75
CA LEU A 398 0.46 -6.21 -8.70
C LEU A 398 0.28 -5.61 -10.11
N SER A 399 0.98 -6.16 -11.08
CA SER A 399 0.78 -5.87 -12.50
C SER A 399 -0.14 -6.94 -13.13
N LEU A 400 -1.22 -6.51 -13.76
CA LEU A 400 -2.08 -7.41 -14.53
C LEU A 400 -1.50 -7.75 -15.91
N ALA A 401 -0.63 -6.88 -16.45
CA ALA A 401 -0.07 -7.07 -17.78
C ALA A 401 1.01 -8.16 -17.82
N ASP A 402 1.84 -8.27 -16.78
CA ASP A 402 2.90 -9.29 -16.68
C ASP A 402 2.62 -10.35 -15.60
N GLY A 403 1.54 -10.17 -14.83
CA GLY A 403 1.13 -11.09 -13.78
C GLY A 403 2.17 -11.22 -12.66
N GLY A 404 2.89 -10.14 -12.33
CA GLY A 404 3.90 -10.11 -11.28
C GLY A 404 3.56 -9.16 -10.14
N ILE A 405 4.00 -9.48 -8.92
CA ILE A 405 3.99 -8.54 -7.79
C ILE A 405 5.37 -7.89 -7.72
N HIS A 406 5.43 -6.60 -7.97
CA HIS A 406 6.66 -5.80 -8.00
C HIS A 406 6.90 -5.14 -6.65
N THR A 407 8.10 -5.28 -6.09
CA THR A 407 8.49 -4.59 -4.86
C THR A 407 10.01 -4.47 -4.73
N LEU A 408 10.45 -3.65 -3.78
CA LEU A 408 11.84 -3.61 -3.35
C LEU A 408 12.01 -4.46 -2.09
N ARG A 409 12.92 -5.44 -2.17
CA ARG A 409 13.25 -6.32 -1.05
C ARG A 409 14.48 -5.82 -0.33
N ARG A 410 14.42 -5.69 1.00
CA ARG A 410 15.58 -5.39 1.83
C ARG A 410 16.50 -6.61 1.89
N VAL A 411 17.80 -6.41 1.66
CA VAL A 411 18.86 -7.44 1.67
C VAL A 411 19.81 -7.15 2.83
N GLY A 412 20.03 -8.15 3.66
CA GLY A 412 20.84 -8.04 4.87
C GLY A 412 20.29 -8.90 6.01
N PRO A 413 20.83 -8.79 7.23
CA PRO A 413 20.34 -9.55 8.39
C PRO A 413 18.95 -9.07 8.83
N ASP A 414 18.22 -9.95 9.50
CA ASP A 414 16.88 -9.63 10.04
C ASP A 414 16.91 -8.51 11.09
N SER A 415 18.05 -8.33 11.78
CA SER A 415 18.25 -7.22 12.72
C SER A 415 18.27 -5.84 12.06
N ALA A 416 18.29 -5.78 10.75
CA ALA A 416 18.43 -4.61 9.89
C ALA A 416 19.61 -3.70 10.30
N THR A 417 20.37 -3.26 9.34
CA THR A 417 21.55 -2.41 9.56
C THR A 417 21.59 -1.25 8.56
N PRO A 418 22.34 -0.17 8.84
CA PRO A 418 22.53 0.90 7.87
C PRO A 418 23.28 0.50 6.59
N LEU A 419 23.90 -0.70 6.58
CA LEU A 419 24.62 -1.23 5.43
C LEU A 419 23.76 -2.15 4.56
N ASP A 420 22.51 -2.42 4.97
CA ASP A 420 21.60 -3.24 4.16
C ASP A 420 21.38 -2.59 2.80
N GLY A 421 21.35 -3.43 1.76
CA GLY A 421 21.00 -3.02 0.41
C GLY A 421 19.55 -3.34 0.06
N PHE A 422 19.21 -3.11 -1.20
CA PHE A 422 17.88 -3.42 -1.71
C PHE A 422 17.98 -4.11 -3.06
N ASP A 423 17.06 -5.04 -3.31
CA ASP A 423 16.84 -5.64 -4.62
C ASP A 423 15.45 -5.29 -5.12
N TYR A 424 15.32 -4.92 -6.37
CA TYR A 424 14.04 -4.97 -7.06
C TYR A 424 13.71 -6.44 -7.35
N VAL A 425 12.52 -6.89 -6.94
CA VAL A 425 12.05 -8.26 -7.13
C VAL A 425 10.67 -8.29 -7.74
N VAL A 426 10.43 -9.32 -8.56
CA VAL A 426 9.10 -9.69 -9.05
C VAL A 426 8.72 -11.02 -8.43
N VAL A 427 7.61 -11.03 -7.70
CA VAL A 427 7.08 -12.20 -7.01
C VAL A 427 5.92 -12.77 -7.82
N ASP A 428 5.88 -14.09 -7.93
CA ASP A 428 4.79 -14.83 -8.55
C ASP A 428 3.54 -14.77 -7.66
N PRO A 429 2.40 -14.20 -8.10
CA PRO A 429 1.20 -14.11 -7.28
C PRO A 429 0.51 -15.46 -7.04
N GLU A 430 0.80 -16.49 -7.84
CA GLU A 430 0.20 -17.81 -7.67
C GLU A 430 0.96 -18.68 -6.68
N THR A 431 2.28 -18.46 -6.55
CA THR A 431 3.15 -19.33 -5.74
C THR A 431 3.90 -18.62 -4.62
N GLY A 432 3.97 -17.28 -4.62
CA GLY A 432 4.78 -16.49 -3.69
C GLY A 432 6.30 -16.57 -3.96
N ALA A 433 6.72 -17.22 -5.02
CA ALA A 433 8.14 -17.37 -5.36
C ALA A 433 8.68 -16.10 -6.04
N VAL A 434 9.92 -15.74 -5.74
CA VAL A 434 10.62 -14.67 -6.46
C VAL A 434 11.00 -15.16 -7.85
N ARG A 435 10.44 -14.53 -8.91
CA ARG A 435 10.72 -14.83 -10.31
C ARG A 435 12.02 -14.21 -10.78
N THR A 436 12.26 -12.95 -10.42
CA THR A 436 13.43 -12.16 -10.80
C THR A 436 13.93 -11.31 -9.65
N SER A 437 15.23 -11.01 -9.64
CA SER A 437 15.85 -10.11 -8.68
C SER A 437 16.92 -9.30 -9.38
N THR A 438 16.92 -7.97 -9.17
CA THR A 438 17.93 -7.03 -9.68
C THR A 438 18.46 -6.22 -8.50
N HIS A 439 19.77 -6.30 -8.24
CA HIS A 439 20.40 -5.55 -7.16
C HIS A 439 20.39 -4.05 -7.47
N LEU A 440 20.02 -3.23 -6.47
CA LEU A 440 20.00 -1.77 -6.58
C LEU A 440 21.27 -1.18 -5.96
N PRO A 441 21.83 -0.10 -6.54
CA PRO A 441 22.94 0.58 -5.93
C PRO A 441 22.50 1.28 -4.64
N GLY A 442 23.45 1.41 -3.69
CA GLY A 442 23.24 2.16 -2.45
C GLY A 442 22.89 1.28 -1.24
N THR A 443 22.49 1.94 -0.17
CA THR A 443 22.19 1.34 1.13
C THR A 443 20.96 2.03 1.77
N VAL A 444 21.00 2.32 3.06
CA VAL A 444 19.88 2.97 3.77
C VAL A 444 19.46 4.34 3.21
N ALA A 445 20.34 5.01 2.45
CA ALA A 445 19.98 6.27 1.77
C ALA A 445 18.94 6.05 0.65
N GLU A 446 18.90 4.87 0.07
CA GLU A 446 17.96 4.43 -0.95
C GLU A 446 16.82 3.59 -0.35
N ASP A 447 16.65 3.60 0.97
CA ASP A 447 15.54 2.91 1.65
C ASP A 447 14.20 3.48 1.16
N PRO A 448 13.30 2.63 0.63
CA PRO A 448 11.99 3.06 0.13
C PRO A 448 10.97 3.37 1.23
N LEU A 449 11.27 3.15 2.50
CA LEU A 449 10.43 3.50 3.66
C LEU A 449 8.97 3.01 3.57
N GLN A 450 8.72 1.85 2.98
CA GLN A 450 7.37 1.35 2.72
C GLN A 450 6.49 2.30 1.87
N MET A 451 7.13 3.14 1.03
CA MET A 451 6.41 3.99 0.07
C MET A 451 5.97 3.18 -1.15
N ALA A 452 4.87 3.58 -1.78
CA ALA A 452 4.36 2.93 -2.97
C ALA A 452 5.21 3.28 -4.21
N ALA A 453 5.49 2.27 -5.05
CA ALA A 453 6.13 2.48 -6.34
C ALA A 453 5.11 2.88 -7.42
N LEU A 454 5.56 3.65 -8.40
CA LEU A 454 4.85 3.91 -9.64
C LEU A 454 5.41 3.00 -10.75
N ILE A 455 4.53 2.27 -11.45
CA ILE A 455 4.85 1.65 -12.75
C ILE A 455 4.29 2.57 -13.82
N THR A 456 5.16 3.10 -14.69
CA THR A 456 4.77 4.04 -15.75
C THR A 456 4.26 3.31 -16.98
N ARG A 457 3.54 4.00 -17.87
CA ARG A 457 3.10 3.47 -19.16
C ARG A 457 4.25 3.07 -20.09
N GLY A 458 5.44 3.63 -19.85
CA GLY A 458 6.68 3.22 -20.52
C GLY A 458 7.31 1.94 -19.97
N GLY A 459 6.71 1.29 -18.97
CA GLY A 459 7.22 0.06 -18.37
C GLY A 459 8.38 0.26 -17.39
N ALA A 460 8.64 1.48 -16.93
CA ALA A 460 9.64 1.74 -15.90
C ALA A 460 8.98 1.78 -14.51
N LEU A 461 9.70 1.27 -13.50
CA LEU A 461 9.30 1.41 -12.10
C LEU A 461 10.05 2.60 -11.49
N TRP A 462 9.31 3.51 -10.86
CA TRP A 462 9.81 4.66 -10.14
C TRP A 462 9.51 4.47 -8.65
N GLN A 463 10.55 4.42 -7.83
CA GLN A 463 10.44 4.22 -6.39
C GLN A 463 10.99 5.43 -5.65
N GLY A 464 10.15 6.07 -4.86
CA GLY A 464 10.62 7.06 -3.90
C GLY A 464 11.48 6.42 -2.81
N THR A 465 12.50 7.13 -2.37
CA THR A 465 13.43 6.72 -1.32
C THR A 465 13.64 7.84 -0.31
N VAL A 466 14.38 7.58 0.76
CA VAL A 466 14.74 8.59 1.78
C VAL A 466 15.37 9.83 1.15
N THR A 467 16.22 9.69 0.13
CA THR A 467 17.02 10.79 -0.42
C THR A 467 16.64 11.21 -1.82
N GLY A 468 15.69 10.52 -2.46
CA GLY A 468 15.30 10.81 -3.82
C GLY A 468 14.43 9.75 -4.47
N ILE A 469 14.80 9.34 -5.68
CA ILE A 469 14.05 8.38 -6.48
C ILE A 469 15.03 7.37 -7.10
N VAL A 470 14.65 6.10 -7.10
CA VAL A 470 15.26 5.04 -7.91
C VAL A 470 14.32 4.71 -9.05
N ARG A 471 14.84 4.77 -10.30
CA ARG A 471 14.13 4.36 -11.51
C ARG A 471 14.75 3.07 -12.05
N ILE A 472 13.93 2.12 -12.40
CA ILE A 472 14.28 0.84 -13.01
C ILE A 472 13.55 0.75 -14.34
N GLY A 473 14.29 0.63 -15.45
CA GLY A 473 13.69 0.61 -16.80
C GLY A 473 14.40 1.50 -17.81
#